data_3c8dd13a26675ee06f4f5089e14f5fc2
#
_entry.id   3c8dd13a26675ee06f4f5089e14f5fc2
#
_cell.length_a   1.000
_cell.length_b   1.000
_cell.length_c   1.000
_cell.angle_alpha   90.00
_cell.angle_beta   90.00
_cell.angle_gamma   90.00
#
_symmetry.space_group_name_H-M   'P 1'
#
loop_
_entity.id
_entity.type
_entity.pdbx_description
1 polymer ?
#
loop_
_entity_poly.entity_id
_entity_poly.type
_entity_poly.pdbx_seq_one_letter_code
_entity_poly.pdbx_strand_id
1 'polypeptide(L)'
;MPNDLFDVLAKIAIAAPGVTIKRSLHLKSDDRLNINKHTIEIAYAFRNLFNRPENITLIRGLNINDPYWHRVLDYAMDGNIQSMLDEYVHILYESMGLNNIEQKSALKELKESFINSLSLRTVSLDYDELWKENNKYKIEKNNIRCHYALKFGKAKNYQDKTVMRENQVREAFNSPFKPFVLATTSIGQEGLDFHQYCHSVIHWNLPNNPVDLEQREGRIHRYKGFVIRKNIAEKYKQLIYNNGFKINGDLWDFLFSKAVDERECKMNDMEPFWIFENDEGINHTIERHIPYYPMSKESINLEQLKKSLAVYRMAFGQARQEDLINFIEENLPDYHIEELMKYRIDLSP
;
A
#
# COMPACT_ATOMS: atom_id res chain seq x y z
N MET A 1 39.46 16.85 16.26
CA MET A 1 38.13 16.27 16.02
C MET A 1 37.65 16.76 14.64
N PRO A 2 36.99 15.93 13.83
CA PRO A 2 36.39 16.42 12.61
C PRO A 2 35.44 17.58 12.91
N ASN A 3 35.44 18.62 12.07
CA ASN A 3 34.62 19.82 12.30
C ASN A 3 33.12 19.55 12.24
N ASP A 4 32.71 18.42 11.68
CA ASP A 4 31.34 17.97 11.46
C ASP A 4 30.85 16.90 12.47
N LEU A 5 31.67 16.54 13.49
CA LEU A 5 31.37 15.44 14.40
C LEU A 5 30.00 15.58 15.08
N PHE A 6 29.66 16.76 15.56
CA PHE A 6 28.39 16.98 16.26
C PHE A 6 27.20 16.87 15.31
N ASP A 7 27.34 17.37 14.09
CA ASP A 7 26.30 17.26 13.06
C ASP A 7 26.05 15.79 12.67
N VAL A 8 27.12 15.05 12.47
CA VAL A 8 27.05 13.61 12.18
C VAL A 8 26.40 12.83 13.32
N LEU A 9 26.78 13.11 14.56
CA LEU A 9 26.17 12.45 15.73
C LEU A 9 24.69 12.80 15.87
N ALA A 10 24.29 14.04 15.58
CA ALA A 10 22.89 14.45 15.55
C ALA A 10 22.11 13.71 14.46
N LYS A 11 22.64 13.63 13.23
CA LYS A 11 22.04 12.87 12.14
C LYS A 11 21.89 11.38 12.46
N ILE A 12 22.91 10.77 13.04
CA ILE A 12 22.84 9.37 13.52
C ILE A 12 21.72 9.21 14.56
N ALA A 13 21.64 10.12 15.53
CA ALA A 13 20.63 10.06 16.58
C ALA A 13 19.20 10.26 16.03
N ILE A 14 19.03 11.01 14.95
CA ILE A 14 17.71 11.29 14.34
C ILE A 14 17.31 10.20 13.36
N ALA A 15 18.20 9.79 12.47
CA ALA A 15 17.85 9.07 11.25
C ALA A 15 18.55 7.71 11.07
N ALA A 16 19.48 7.30 11.92
CA ALA A 16 20.09 5.99 11.76
C ALA A 16 19.06 4.88 11.92
N PRO A 17 18.95 3.94 10.95
CA PRO A 17 17.91 2.91 10.96
C PRO A 17 17.82 2.10 12.28
N GLY A 18 18.96 1.78 12.89
CA GLY A 18 18.98 1.07 14.18
C GLY A 18 18.40 1.90 15.34
N VAL A 19 18.55 3.23 15.32
CA VAL A 19 18.02 4.11 16.36
C VAL A 19 16.52 4.32 16.18
N THR A 20 16.10 4.58 14.94
CA THR A 20 14.69 4.82 14.60
C THR A 20 13.84 3.57 14.84
N ILE A 21 14.28 2.39 14.39
CA ILE A 21 13.61 1.12 14.67
C ILE A 21 13.48 0.87 16.17
N LYS A 22 14.53 1.10 16.93
CA LYS A 22 14.47 0.91 18.39
C LYS A 22 13.38 1.77 19.03
N ARG A 23 13.26 3.03 18.62
CA ARG A 23 12.22 3.93 19.11
C ARG A 23 10.82 3.45 18.72
N SER A 24 10.63 3.05 17.47
CA SER A 24 9.33 2.56 16.99
C SER A 24 8.90 1.27 17.72
N LEU A 25 9.83 0.35 18.00
CA LEU A 25 9.51 -0.85 18.77
C LEU A 25 9.15 -0.54 20.23
N HIS A 26 9.77 0.49 20.82
CA HIS A 26 9.44 0.96 22.18
C HIS A 26 8.02 1.55 22.30
N LEU A 27 7.39 2.00 21.20
CA LEU A 27 5.99 2.44 21.23
C LEU A 27 5.01 1.31 21.60
N LYS A 28 5.42 0.06 21.35
CA LYS A 28 4.54 -1.11 21.51
C LYS A 28 5.01 -2.10 22.60
N SER A 29 6.20 -1.94 23.16
CA SER A 29 6.74 -2.87 24.16
C SER A 29 7.79 -2.22 25.04
N ASP A 30 7.85 -2.67 26.30
CA ASP A 30 8.90 -2.30 27.27
C ASP A 30 9.98 -3.38 27.43
N ASP A 31 9.90 -4.48 26.70
CA ASP A 31 10.87 -5.59 26.76
C ASP A 31 12.20 -5.21 26.09
N ARG A 32 13.03 -4.52 26.84
CA ARG A 32 14.33 -3.98 26.38
C ARG A 32 15.26 -5.03 25.77
N LEU A 33 15.26 -6.26 26.27
CA LEU A 33 16.14 -7.32 25.80
C LEU A 33 15.75 -7.78 24.39
N ASN A 34 14.48 -8.10 24.20
CA ASN A 34 13.97 -8.53 22.91
C ASN A 34 13.96 -7.37 21.89
N ILE A 35 13.62 -6.15 22.31
CA ILE A 35 13.73 -4.96 21.45
C ILE A 35 15.16 -4.79 20.93
N ASN A 36 16.19 -4.81 21.79
CA ASN A 36 17.56 -4.65 21.35
C ASN A 36 17.99 -5.73 20.35
N LYS A 37 17.62 -6.99 20.61
CA LYS A 37 17.90 -8.11 19.72
C LYS A 37 17.25 -7.91 18.35
N HIS A 38 15.95 -7.65 18.31
CA HIS A 38 15.20 -7.50 17.05
C HIS A 38 15.58 -6.21 16.30
N THR A 39 15.91 -5.13 17.02
CA THR A 39 16.46 -3.90 16.41
C THR A 39 17.69 -4.20 15.57
N ILE A 40 18.63 -4.99 16.10
CA ILE A 40 19.86 -5.35 15.37
C ILE A 40 19.53 -6.13 14.11
N GLU A 41 18.64 -7.12 14.19
CA GLU A 41 18.24 -7.95 13.06
C GLU A 41 17.57 -7.11 11.95
N ILE A 42 16.66 -6.20 12.31
CA ILE A 42 15.98 -5.30 11.36
C ILE A 42 16.97 -4.27 10.79
N ALA A 43 17.86 -3.71 11.60
CA ALA A 43 18.88 -2.77 11.14
C ALA A 43 19.83 -3.41 10.10
N TYR A 44 20.16 -4.69 10.26
CA TYR A 44 20.88 -5.45 9.23
C TYR A 44 20.10 -5.60 7.94
N ALA A 45 18.79 -5.80 8.01
CA ALA A 45 17.94 -5.85 6.81
C ALA A 45 17.92 -4.50 6.08
N PHE A 46 17.84 -3.37 6.80
CA PHE A 46 17.98 -2.02 6.23
C PHE A 46 19.36 -1.80 5.60
N ARG A 47 20.44 -2.20 6.28
CA ARG A 47 21.78 -2.12 5.69
C ARG A 47 21.85 -2.87 4.35
N ASN A 48 21.28 -4.06 4.30
CA ASN A 48 21.24 -4.85 3.09
C ASN A 48 20.37 -4.18 2.00
N LEU A 49 19.25 -3.56 2.35
CA LEU A 49 18.42 -2.79 1.43
C LEU A 49 19.20 -1.62 0.83
N PHE A 50 19.85 -0.80 1.65
CA PHE A 50 20.62 0.35 1.17
C PHE A 50 21.82 -0.06 0.33
N ASN A 51 22.42 -1.20 0.60
CA ASN A 51 23.58 -1.71 -0.16
C ASN A 51 23.20 -2.46 -1.45
N ARG A 52 21.93 -2.44 -1.89
CA ARG A 52 21.58 -2.98 -3.20
C ARG A 52 22.01 -2.04 -4.33
N PRO A 53 22.48 -2.58 -5.47
CA PRO A 53 22.98 -1.75 -6.57
C PRO A 53 22.01 -0.65 -7.02
N GLU A 54 20.73 -0.98 -7.13
CA GLU A 54 19.68 -0.06 -7.52
C GLU A 54 19.50 1.09 -6.52
N ASN A 55 19.60 0.82 -5.22
CA ASN A 55 19.48 1.84 -4.18
C ASN A 55 20.75 2.68 -4.06
N ILE A 56 21.91 2.04 -4.21
CA ILE A 56 23.21 2.75 -4.25
C ILE A 56 23.21 3.78 -5.38
N THR A 57 22.73 3.41 -6.56
CA THR A 57 22.66 4.31 -7.72
C THR A 57 21.77 5.52 -7.44
N LEU A 58 20.58 5.30 -6.85
CA LEU A 58 19.65 6.37 -6.49
C LEU A 58 20.26 7.32 -5.45
N ILE A 59 20.79 6.77 -4.35
CA ILE A 59 21.32 7.57 -3.24
C ILE A 59 22.59 8.31 -3.65
N ARG A 60 23.44 7.73 -4.50
CA ARG A 60 24.63 8.41 -5.03
C ARG A 60 24.30 9.57 -5.96
N GLY A 61 23.16 9.55 -6.63
CA GLY A 61 22.71 10.64 -7.48
C GLY A 61 22.29 11.91 -6.74
N LEU A 62 22.01 11.82 -5.43
CA LEU A 62 21.53 12.95 -4.64
C LEU A 62 22.62 13.96 -4.28
N ASN A 63 23.85 13.50 -4.01
CA ASN A 63 25.01 14.39 -3.74
C ASN A 63 26.32 13.69 -4.05
N ILE A 64 27.17 14.26 -4.92
CA ILE A 64 28.32 13.55 -5.49
C ILE A 64 29.55 13.54 -4.55
N ASN A 65 29.65 14.47 -3.62
CA ASN A 65 30.90 14.72 -2.89
C ASN A 65 30.97 14.02 -1.50
N ASP A 66 29.87 13.56 -0.94
CA ASP A 66 29.84 12.99 0.40
C ASP A 66 30.08 11.48 0.43
N PRO A 67 30.65 10.92 1.50
CA PRO A 67 30.70 9.48 1.72
C PRO A 67 29.31 8.85 1.66
N TYR A 68 29.20 7.64 1.11
CA TYR A 68 27.91 6.98 0.87
C TYR A 68 27.03 6.88 2.12
N TRP A 69 27.61 6.58 3.27
CA TRP A 69 26.86 6.43 4.52
C TRP A 69 26.28 7.77 5.03
N HIS A 70 26.93 8.92 4.78
CA HIS A 70 26.36 10.25 5.04
C HIS A 70 25.09 10.46 4.22
N ARG A 71 25.14 10.14 2.93
CA ARG A 71 23.99 10.26 2.02
C ARG A 71 22.82 9.37 2.45
N VAL A 72 23.10 8.17 2.98
CA VAL A 72 22.07 7.30 3.54
C VAL A 72 21.40 7.95 4.74
N LEU A 73 22.16 8.62 5.62
CA LEU A 73 21.60 9.34 6.76
C LEU A 73 20.78 10.55 6.31
N ASP A 74 21.29 11.33 5.37
CA ASP A 74 20.56 12.49 4.82
C ASP A 74 19.27 12.05 4.14
N TYR A 75 19.30 11.02 3.30
CA TYR A 75 18.13 10.43 2.67
C TYR A 75 17.10 9.93 3.70
N ALA A 76 17.56 9.27 4.76
CA ALA A 76 16.69 8.77 5.82
C ALA A 76 16.09 9.91 6.66
N MET A 77 16.83 11.00 6.84
CA MET A 77 16.37 12.20 7.55
C MET A 77 15.34 12.97 6.72
N ASP A 78 15.65 13.24 5.44
CA ASP A 78 14.78 13.96 4.51
C ASP A 78 13.46 13.21 4.27
N GLY A 79 13.52 11.87 4.20
CA GLY A 79 12.35 10.99 4.08
C GLY A 79 11.59 10.75 5.39
N ASN A 80 11.99 11.39 6.49
CA ASN A 80 11.40 11.21 7.82
C ASN A 80 11.19 9.73 8.20
N ILE A 81 12.28 8.96 8.16
CA ILE A 81 12.24 7.51 8.40
C ILE A 81 11.57 7.14 9.74
N GLN A 82 11.68 7.99 10.77
CA GLN A 82 11.05 7.73 12.06
C GLN A 82 9.53 7.67 11.95
N SER A 83 8.90 8.69 11.36
CA SER A 83 7.44 8.72 11.20
C SER A 83 6.93 7.58 10.32
N MET A 84 7.67 7.24 9.26
CA MET A 84 7.35 6.12 8.40
C MET A 84 7.39 4.78 9.16
N LEU A 85 8.38 4.59 10.02
CA LEU A 85 8.51 3.36 10.82
C LEU A 85 7.48 3.29 11.94
N ASP A 86 7.16 4.40 12.57
CA ASP A 86 6.11 4.47 13.60
C ASP A 86 4.74 4.11 13.00
N GLU A 87 4.42 4.65 11.82
CA GLU A 87 3.22 4.27 11.07
C GLU A 87 3.23 2.78 10.73
N TYR A 88 4.33 2.27 10.19
CA TYR A 88 4.40 0.87 9.77
C TYR A 88 4.30 -0.10 10.94
N VAL A 89 4.93 0.19 12.08
CA VAL A 89 4.77 -0.59 13.32
C VAL A 89 3.32 -0.57 13.78
N HIS A 90 2.65 0.59 13.78
CA HIS A 90 1.23 0.70 14.13
C HIS A 90 0.36 -0.20 13.24
N ILE A 91 0.53 -0.11 11.92
CA ILE A 91 -0.23 -0.90 10.95
C ILE A 91 -0.03 -2.40 11.16
N LEU A 92 1.22 -2.84 11.33
CA LEU A 92 1.52 -4.25 11.55
C LEU A 92 0.90 -4.77 12.85
N TYR A 93 0.97 -3.99 13.93
CA TYR A 93 0.34 -4.37 15.20
C TYR A 93 -1.14 -4.58 15.07
N GLU A 94 -1.85 -3.71 14.34
CA GLU A 94 -3.28 -3.85 14.13
C GLU A 94 -3.64 -4.95 13.13
N SER A 95 -3.02 -4.95 11.96
CA SER A 95 -3.37 -5.88 10.87
C SER A 95 -3.06 -7.34 11.19
N MET A 96 -2.04 -7.58 12.03
CA MET A 96 -1.66 -8.91 12.49
C MET A 96 -2.29 -9.28 13.83
N GLY A 97 -3.06 -8.39 14.47
CA GLY A 97 -3.70 -8.62 15.76
C GLY A 97 -2.71 -8.79 16.91
N LEU A 98 -1.53 -8.15 16.83
CA LEU A 98 -0.43 -8.36 17.78
C LEU A 98 -0.73 -7.82 19.17
N ASN A 99 -1.74 -6.97 19.32
CA ASN A 99 -2.19 -6.47 20.62
C ASN A 99 -2.80 -7.59 21.52
N ASN A 100 -3.19 -8.72 20.92
CA ASN A 100 -3.90 -9.80 21.61
C ASN A 100 -2.99 -10.98 21.98
N ILE A 101 -1.69 -10.90 21.72
CA ILE A 101 -0.73 -11.96 22.00
C ILE A 101 0.37 -11.49 22.95
N GLU A 102 1.15 -12.44 23.48
CA GLU A 102 2.28 -12.14 24.36
C GLU A 102 3.29 -11.20 23.67
N GLN A 103 3.76 -10.16 24.36
CA GLN A 103 4.68 -9.14 23.82
C GLN A 103 5.92 -9.72 23.13
N LYS A 104 6.50 -10.78 23.69
CA LYS A 104 7.67 -11.44 23.09
C LYS A 104 7.35 -12.09 21.75
N SER A 105 6.19 -12.71 21.63
CA SER A 105 5.69 -13.30 20.36
C SER A 105 5.34 -12.21 19.38
N ALA A 106 4.67 -11.15 19.82
CA ALA A 106 4.34 -9.98 19.00
C ALA A 106 5.58 -9.33 18.37
N LEU A 107 6.63 -9.07 19.17
CA LEU A 107 7.89 -8.51 18.67
C LEU A 107 8.59 -9.45 17.67
N LYS A 108 8.48 -10.75 17.85
CA LYS A 108 9.06 -11.73 16.93
C LYS A 108 8.34 -11.70 15.58
N GLU A 109 7.02 -11.73 15.57
CA GLU A 109 6.23 -11.68 14.35
C GLU A 109 6.43 -10.35 13.60
N LEU A 110 6.42 -9.24 14.34
CA LEU A 110 6.72 -7.92 13.79
C LEU A 110 8.09 -7.90 13.09
N LYS A 111 9.13 -8.40 13.76
CA LYS A 111 10.49 -8.50 13.21
C LYS A 111 10.51 -9.35 11.94
N GLU A 112 9.81 -10.48 11.90
CA GLU A 112 9.73 -11.34 10.72
C GLU A 112 9.07 -10.64 9.55
N SER A 113 7.96 -9.93 9.76
CA SER A 113 7.30 -9.13 8.74
C SER A 113 8.20 -8.01 8.19
N PHE A 114 8.93 -7.29 9.06
CA PHE A 114 9.92 -6.30 8.62
C PHE A 114 11.00 -6.92 7.73
N ILE A 115 11.59 -8.03 8.16
CA ILE A 115 12.66 -8.67 7.39
C ILE A 115 12.15 -9.16 6.04
N ASN A 116 10.96 -9.76 5.98
CA ASN A 116 10.34 -10.21 4.74
C ASN A 116 10.12 -9.04 3.77
N SER A 117 9.54 -7.95 4.26
CA SER A 117 9.27 -6.75 3.46
C SER A 117 10.54 -6.11 2.91
N LEU A 118 11.62 -6.09 3.68
CA LEU A 118 12.91 -5.54 3.28
C LEU A 118 13.74 -6.50 2.41
N SER A 119 13.47 -7.81 2.43
CA SER A 119 14.32 -8.83 1.80
C SER A 119 13.95 -9.13 0.36
N LEU A 120 12.83 -8.63 -0.17
CA LEU A 120 12.38 -8.90 -1.52
C LEU A 120 13.46 -8.57 -2.54
N ARG A 121 13.86 -9.56 -3.35
CA ARG A 121 14.92 -9.42 -4.37
C ARG A 121 14.32 -9.30 -5.76
N THR A 122 15.06 -8.62 -6.64
CA THR A 122 14.77 -8.60 -8.07
C THR A 122 14.86 -10.00 -8.67
N VAL A 123 14.00 -10.26 -9.65
CA VAL A 123 14.00 -11.48 -10.46
C VAL A 123 14.41 -11.11 -11.88
N SER A 124 15.12 -12.00 -12.54
CA SER A 124 15.45 -11.88 -13.95
C SER A 124 14.28 -12.37 -14.78
N LEU A 125 13.84 -11.56 -15.72
CA LEU A 125 12.79 -11.86 -16.69
C LEU A 125 13.37 -11.76 -18.09
N ASP A 126 13.24 -12.83 -18.85
CA ASP A 126 13.61 -12.83 -20.27
C ASP A 126 12.43 -12.34 -21.10
N TYR A 127 12.70 -11.46 -22.06
CA TYR A 127 11.71 -10.98 -23.01
C TYR A 127 12.29 -10.95 -24.41
N ASP A 128 11.43 -11.13 -25.40
CA ASP A 128 11.78 -11.08 -26.80
C ASP A 128 11.54 -9.68 -27.35
N GLU A 129 12.57 -9.05 -27.89
CA GLU A 129 12.48 -7.75 -28.56
C GLU A 129 12.48 -7.94 -30.06
N LEU A 130 11.52 -7.28 -30.73
CA LEU A 130 11.35 -7.37 -32.17
C LEU A 130 11.97 -6.15 -32.84
N TRP A 131 13.04 -6.37 -33.59
CA TRP A 131 13.68 -5.35 -34.40
C TRP A 131 13.41 -5.52 -35.90
N LYS A 132 13.21 -4.42 -36.60
CA LYS A 132 13.10 -4.42 -38.05
C LYS A 132 14.41 -3.94 -38.64
N GLU A 133 15.18 -4.84 -39.26
CA GLU A 133 16.42 -4.53 -39.96
C GLU A 133 16.28 -5.00 -41.40
N ASN A 134 16.57 -4.11 -42.40
CA ASN A 134 16.52 -4.43 -43.81
C ASN A 134 15.24 -5.15 -44.29
N ASN A 135 14.10 -4.68 -43.82
CA ASN A 135 12.76 -5.26 -44.11
C ASN A 135 12.54 -6.71 -43.58
N LYS A 136 13.42 -7.22 -42.72
CA LYS A 136 13.26 -8.49 -42.03
C LYS A 136 13.12 -8.24 -40.55
N TYR A 137 12.26 -9.02 -39.91
CA TYR A 137 12.13 -8.99 -38.43
C TYR A 137 13.16 -9.94 -37.82
N LYS A 138 13.90 -9.43 -36.85
CA LYS A 138 14.78 -10.21 -35.99
C LYS A 138 14.19 -10.21 -34.58
N ILE A 139 14.26 -11.35 -33.93
CA ILE A 139 13.91 -11.52 -32.52
C ILE A 139 15.22 -11.57 -31.73
N GLU A 140 15.38 -10.65 -30.81
CA GLU A 140 16.51 -10.63 -29.88
C GLU A 140 16.00 -10.92 -28.46
N LYS A 141 16.66 -11.87 -27.79
CA LYS A 141 16.33 -12.19 -26.40
C LYS A 141 17.10 -11.26 -25.49
N ASN A 142 16.33 -10.48 -24.73
CA ASN A 142 16.85 -9.55 -23.74
C ASN A 142 16.43 -9.97 -22.34
N ASN A 143 17.14 -9.47 -21.34
CA ASN A 143 16.89 -9.77 -19.94
C ASN A 143 16.68 -8.47 -19.15
N ILE A 144 15.58 -8.40 -18.40
CA ILE A 144 15.30 -7.29 -17.50
C ILE A 144 15.25 -7.77 -16.06
N ARG A 145 15.83 -7.02 -15.15
CA ARG A 145 15.65 -7.26 -13.71
C ARG A 145 14.49 -6.41 -13.20
N CYS A 146 13.47 -7.08 -12.71
CA CYS A 146 12.34 -6.43 -12.06
C CYS A 146 12.14 -6.98 -10.65
N HIS A 147 11.50 -6.21 -9.77
CA HIS A 147 11.21 -6.67 -8.41
C HIS A 147 10.18 -7.79 -8.42
N TYR A 148 9.46 -7.97 -9.54
CA TYR A 148 8.39 -8.91 -9.61
C TYR A 148 8.07 -9.40 -11.02
N ALA A 149 8.09 -10.70 -11.20
CA ALA A 149 7.41 -11.41 -12.28
C ALA A 149 6.95 -12.76 -11.74
N LEU A 150 5.74 -12.82 -11.19
CA LEU A 150 5.08 -14.07 -10.85
C LEU A 150 3.74 -14.11 -11.55
N LYS A 151 3.45 -15.24 -12.20
CA LYS A 151 2.09 -15.62 -12.50
C LYS A 151 1.46 -16.03 -11.17
N PHE A 152 0.56 -15.22 -10.63
CA PHE A 152 -0.39 -15.71 -9.64
C PHE A 152 -1.25 -16.74 -10.34
N GLY A 153 -1.03 -18.01 -10.10
CA GLY A 153 -1.80 -19.10 -10.66
C GLY A 153 -1.00 -20.40 -10.78
N LYS A 154 -1.71 -21.50 -10.75
CA LYS A 154 -1.26 -22.88 -10.72
C LYS A 154 -0.10 -23.19 -11.70
N ALA A 155 1.13 -22.93 -11.29
CA ALA A 155 2.28 -23.61 -11.86
C ALA A 155 2.39 -24.98 -11.18
N LYS A 156 1.98 -26.01 -11.89
CA LYS A 156 1.83 -27.38 -11.36
C LYS A 156 3.10 -28.04 -10.81
N ASN A 157 4.28 -27.40 -10.83
CA ASN A 157 5.56 -28.03 -10.51
C ASN A 157 6.56 -27.26 -9.64
N TYR A 158 6.13 -26.19 -8.89
CA TYR A 158 7.03 -25.48 -7.98
C TYR A 158 6.34 -25.22 -6.62
N GLN A 159 6.06 -26.32 -5.87
CA GLN A 159 5.09 -26.28 -4.77
C GLN A 159 5.47 -25.40 -3.57
N ASP A 160 6.74 -25.32 -3.15
CA ASP A 160 7.05 -24.61 -1.89
C ASP A 160 7.66 -23.21 -2.06
N LYS A 161 8.52 -23.02 -3.04
CA LYS A 161 9.20 -21.72 -3.24
C LYS A 161 8.29 -20.64 -3.84
N THR A 162 7.25 -21.02 -4.55
CA THR A 162 6.31 -20.10 -5.20
C THR A 162 5.37 -19.48 -4.19
N VAL A 163 4.83 -20.26 -3.26
CA VAL A 163 3.92 -19.79 -2.20
C VAL A 163 4.65 -18.83 -1.24
N MET A 164 5.88 -19.15 -0.84
CA MET A 164 6.70 -18.27 -0.01
C MET A 164 6.98 -16.93 -0.70
N ARG A 165 7.17 -16.91 -2.02
CA ARG A 165 7.39 -15.68 -2.78
C ARG A 165 6.15 -14.81 -2.88
N GLU A 166 4.96 -15.39 -3.06
CA GLU A 166 3.70 -14.64 -3.10
C GLU A 166 3.47 -13.88 -1.80
N ASN A 167 3.65 -14.53 -0.67
CA ASN A 167 3.53 -13.89 0.64
C ASN A 167 4.56 -12.77 0.83
N GLN A 168 5.82 -12.99 0.46
CA GLN A 168 6.86 -11.96 0.55
C GLN A 168 6.56 -10.73 -0.32
N VAL A 169 6.02 -10.95 -1.53
CA VAL A 169 5.63 -9.84 -2.42
C VAL A 169 4.47 -9.07 -1.83
N ARG A 170 3.46 -9.76 -1.31
CA ARG A 170 2.33 -9.12 -0.64
C ARG A 170 2.78 -8.29 0.57
N GLU A 171 3.60 -8.88 1.44
CA GLU A 171 4.14 -8.18 2.61
C GLU A 171 4.99 -6.97 2.19
N ALA A 172 5.84 -7.11 1.17
CA ALA A 172 6.66 -6.01 0.67
C ALA A 172 5.80 -4.91 0.02
N PHE A 173 4.76 -5.24 -0.74
CA PHE A 173 3.86 -4.26 -1.34
C PHE A 173 2.97 -3.57 -0.30
N ASN A 174 2.58 -4.28 0.76
CA ASN A 174 1.87 -3.72 1.91
C ASN A 174 2.81 -3.09 2.95
N SER A 175 3.95 -2.59 2.52
CA SER A 175 4.93 -1.89 3.34
C SER A 175 5.31 -0.56 2.70
N PRO A 176 5.92 0.36 3.43
CA PRO A 176 6.43 1.61 2.86
C PRO A 176 7.67 1.41 1.96
N PHE A 177 8.07 0.16 1.72
CA PHE A 177 9.23 -0.20 0.93
C PHE A 177 8.84 -0.63 -0.48
N LYS A 178 9.85 -0.89 -1.33
CA LYS A 178 9.60 -1.40 -2.70
C LYS A 178 9.03 -2.83 -2.67
N PRO A 179 8.16 -3.19 -3.62
CA PRO A 179 7.77 -2.49 -4.85
C PRO A 179 6.64 -1.48 -4.64
N PHE A 180 6.61 -0.39 -5.42
CA PHE A 180 5.54 0.61 -5.38
C PHE A 180 4.45 0.36 -6.43
N VAL A 181 4.69 -0.54 -7.37
CA VAL A 181 3.75 -0.94 -8.40
C VAL A 181 3.67 -2.46 -8.42
N LEU A 182 2.44 -2.96 -8.39
CA LEU A 182 2.13 -4.39 -8.46
C LEU A 182 1.22 -4.66 -9.65
N ALA A 183 1.68 -5.46 -10.60
CA ALA A 183 0.86 -5.97 -11.69
C ALA A 183 0.33 -7.36 -11.32
N THR A 184 -0.98 -7.53 -11.35
CA THR A 184 -1.64 -8.81 -11.04
C THR A 184 -2.57 -9.23 -12.15
N THR A 185 -2.81 -10.53 -12.29
CA THR A 185 -3.89 -11.09 -13.10
C THR A 185 -5.15 -11.29 -12.26
N SER A 186 -6.26 -11.66 -12.89
CA SER A 186 -7.54 -11.94 -12.21
C SER A 186 -7.42 -12.94 -11.05
N ILE A 187 -6.45 -13.85 -11.08
CA ILE A 187 -6.22 -14.84 -10.01
C ILE A 187 -5.71 -14.18 -8.71
N GLY A 188 -5.00 -13.06 -8.81
CA GLY A 188 -4.60 -12.26 -7.64
C GLY A 188 -5.75 -11.48 -6.99
N GLN A 189 -6.98 -11.63 -7.49
CA GLN A 189 -8.15 -10.92 -6.98
C GLN A 189 -8.78 -11.59 -5.76
N GLU A 190 -8.54 -12.88 -5.53
CA GLU A 190 -9.13 -13.61 -4.41
C GLU A 190 -8.21 -13.61 -3.18
N GLY A 191 -8.73 -13.13 -2.04
CA GLY A 191 -8.10 -13.27 -0.73
C GLY A 191 -6.89 -12.37 -0.44
N LEU A 192 -6.49 -11.46 -1.33
CA LEU A 192 -5.35 -10.59 -1.13
C LEU A 192 -5.79 -9.14 -0.90
N ASP A 193 -5.33 -8.53 0.18
CA ASP A 193 -5.57 -7.12 0.49
C ASP A 193 -4.30 -6.30 0.24
N PHE A 194 -4.46 -5.11 -0.37
CA PHE A 194 -3.37 -4.22 -0.78
C PHE A 194 -3.56 -2.78 -0.27
N HIS A 195 -4.36 -2.58 0.75
CA HIS A 195 -4.84 -1.28 1.22
C HIS A 195 -3.84 -0.50 2.08
N GLN A 196 -2.77 -1.16 2.57
CA GLN A 196 -1.92 -0.53 3.59
C GLN A 196 -1.10 0.64 3.03
N TYR A 197 -0.61 0.56 1.78
CA TYR A 197 0.16 1.61 1.14
C TYR A 197 -0.25 1.88 -0.32
N CYS A 198 -1.35 1.28 -0.79
CA CYS A 198 -1.87 1.49 -2.12
C CYS A 198 -3.12 2.37 -2.10
N HIS A 199 -3.20 3.33 -3.01
CA HIS A 199 -4.35 4.23 -3.17
C HIS A 199 -4.81 4.34 -4.62
N SER A 200 -4.16 3.66 -5.55
CA SER A 200 -4.41 3.82 -6.98
C SER A 200 -4.55 2.46 -7.65
N VAL A 201 -5.58 2.29 -8.46
CA VAL A 201 -5.83 1.09 -9.26
C VAL A 201 -5.81 1.43 -10.74
N ILE A 202 -4.99 0.71 -11.49
CA ILE A 202 -4.94 0.81 -12.95
C ILE A 202 -5.63 -0.41 -13.53
N HIS A 203 -6.82 -0.23 -14.12
CA HIS A 203 -7.52 -1.28 -14.84
C HIS A 203 -6.96 -1.39 -16.26
N TRP A 204 -5.92 -2.21 -16.43
CA TRP A 204 -5.33 -2.43 -17.75
C TRP A 204 -6.33 -2.98 -18.75
N ASN A 205 -7.18 -3.89 -18.30
CA ASN A 205 -8.37 -4.36 -18.99
C ASN A 205 -9.56 -4.22 -18.06
N LEU A 206 -10.63 -3.60 -18.52
CA LEU A 206 -11.89 -3.56 -17.76
C LEU A 206 -12.48 -4.95 -17.65
N PRO A 207 -13.05 -5.32 -16.50
CA PRO A 207 -13.84 -6.54 -16.38
C PRO A 207 -15.17 -6.38 -17.10
N ASN A 208 -15.78 -7.49 -17.49
CA ASN A 208 -17.12 -7.48 -18.07
C ASN A 208 -18.23 -7.42 -17.02
N ASN A 209 -17.89 -7.74 -15.76
CA ASN A 209 -18.83 -7.84 -14.65
C ASN A 209 -18.58 -6.68 -13.65
N PRO A 210 -19.61 -5.93 -13.25
CA PRO A 210 -19.48 -4.87 -12.26
C PRO A 210 -18.99 -5.38 -10.89
N VAL A 211 -19.32 -6.60 -10.50
CA VAL A 211 -18.84 -7.22 -9.26
C VAL A 211 -17.33 -7.37 -9.26
N ASP A 212 -16.75 -7.78 -10.39
CA ASP A 212 -15.29 -7.91 -10.51
C ASP A 212 -14.60 -6.55 -10.41
N LEU A 213 -15.22 -5.47 -10.90
CA LEU A 213 -14.70 -4.12 -10.76
C LEU A 213 -14.67 -3.71 -9.29
N GLU A 214 -15.77 -3.88 -8.58
CA GLU A 214 -15.84 -3.59 -7.14
C GLU A 214 -14.89 -4.44 -6.32
N GLN A 215 -14.76 -5.73 -6.65
CA GLN A 215 -13.81 -6.61 -5.97
C GLN A 215 -12.36 -6.15 -6.15
N ARG A 216 -11.97 -5.70 -7.35
CA ARG A 216 -10.61 -5.18 -7.60
C ARG A 216 -10.34 -3.94 -6.77
N GLU A 217 -11.26 -3.00 -6.74
CA GLU A 217 -11.15 -1.75 -5.99
C GLU A 217 -11.25 -1.99 -4.48
N GLY A 218 -12.13 -2.90 -4.06
CA GLY A 218 -12.25 -3.30 -2.67
C GLY A 218 -10.98 -3.93 -2.06
N ARG A 219 -9.97 -4.28 -2.87
CA ARG A 219 -8.65 -4.73 -2.35
C ARG A 219 -7.83 -3.63 -1.73
N ILE A 220 -8.08 -2.38 -2.13
CA ILE A 220 -7.38 -1.22 -1.60
C ILE A 220 -8.26 -0.35 -0.71
N HIS A 221 -9.58 -0.52 -0.75
CA HIS A 221 -10.51 0.14 0.17
C HIS A 221 -10.84 -0.79 1.34
N ARG A 222 -10.13 -0.65 2.43
CA ARG A 222 -10.23 -1.51 3.61
C ARG A 222 -10.08 -0.70 4.89
N TYR A 223 -10.34 -1.36 6.02
CA TYR A 223 -10.17 -0.83 7.37
C TYR A 223 -8.83 -0.12 7.55
N LYS A 224 -8.86 1.15 8.01
CA LYS A 224 -7.69 2.02 8.19
C LYS A 224 -6.77 2.07 6.97
N GLY A 225 -7.34 2.03 5.75
CA GLY A 225 -6.59 2.06 4.50
C GLY A 225 -5.70 3.31 4.36
N PHE A 226 -4.79 3.27 3.39
CA PHE A 226 -3.80 4.34 3.20
C PHE A 226 -4.42 5.73 3.02
N VAL A 227 -5.51 5.82 2.26
CA VAL A 227 -6.22 7.08 2.00
C VAL A 227 -6.80 7.64 3.29
N ILE A 228 -7.42 6.79 4.11
CA ILE A 228 -8.00 7.19 5.41
C ILE A 228 -6.92 7.78 6.32
N ARG A 229 -5.78 7.09 6.44
CA ARG A 229 -4.66 7.58 7.24
C ARG A 229 -4.11 8.91 6.73
N LYS A 230 -4.00 9.08 5.39
CA LYS A 230 -3.58 10.36 4.80
C LYS A 230 -4.54 11.49 5.16
N ASN A 231 -5.84 11.26 5.07
CA ASN A 231 -6.85 12.28 5.41
C ASN A 231 -6.82 12.63 6.90
N ILE A 232 -6.69 11.63 7.77
CA ILE A 232 -6.53 11.85 9.22
C ILE A 232 -5.25 12.66 9.51
N ALA A 233 -4.12 12.28 8.90
CA ALA A 233 -2.88 13.02 9.08
C ALA A 233 -2.98 14.46 8.57
N GLU A 234 -3.66 14.69 7.45
CA GLU A 234 -3.88 16.02 6.88
C GLU A 234 -4.77 16.88 7.79
N LYS A 235 -5.88 16.34 8.29
CA LYS A 235 -6.78 17.06 9.21
C LYS A 235 -6.08 17.46 10.49
N TYR A 236 -5.30 16.56 11.08
CA TYR A 236 -4.68 16.79 12.38
C TYR A 236 -3.21 17.28 12.33
N LYS A 237 -2.68 17.62 11.16
CA LYS A 237 -1.28 18.06 11.02
C LYS A 237 -0.90 19.22 11.94
N GLN A 238 -1.77 20.22 12.10
CA GLN A 238 -1.51 21.35 12.98
C GLN A 238 -1.50 20.95 14.46
N LEU A 239 -2.35 20.03 14.84
CA LEU A 239 -2.37 19.48 16.19
C LEU A 239 -1.06 18.72 16.50
N ILE A 240 -0.55 17.98 15.53
CA ILE A 240 0.74 17.27 15.64
C ILE A 240 1.88 18.27 15.81
N TYR A 241 1.91 19.32 14.98
CA TYR A 241 2.93 20.39 15.07
C TYR A 241 2.95 21.07 16.44
N ASN A 242 1.76 21.39 16.96
CA ASN A 242 1.63 22.13 18.22
C ASN A 242 1.84 21.27 19.46
N ASN A 243 1.55 19.96 19.40
CA ASN A 243 1.51 19.07 20.56
C ASN A 243 2.39 17.81 20.41
N GLY A 244 3.07 17.61 19.28
CA GLY A 244 3.77 16.36 18.94
C GLY A 244 4.76 15.86 20.01
N PHE A 245 5.45 16.74 20.70
CA PHE A 245 6.36 16.36 21.79
C PHE A 245 5.64 16.01 23.11
N LYS A 246 4.33 16.25 23.21
CA LYS A 246 3.52 15.97 24.41
C LYS A 246 2.68 14.69 24.27
N ILE A 247 2.66 14.08 23.11
CA ILE A 247 1.92 12.83 22.88
C ILE A 247 2.78 11.69 23.41
N ASN A 248 2.33 11.07 24.50
CA ASN A 248 2.95 9.87 25.05
C ASN A 248 2.30 8.66 24.38
N GLY A 249 3.13 7.79 23.75
CA GLY A 249 2.66 6.57 23.11
C GLY A 249 2.56 6.65 21.59
N ASP A 250 1.72 5.82 21.01
CA ASP A 250 1.52 5.72 19.57
C ASP A 250 0.70 6.89 19.05
N LEU A 251 1.30 7.68 18.15
CA LEU A 251 0.66 8.82 17.52
C LEU A 251 -0.60 8.44 16.75
N TRP A 252 -0.60 7.29 16.06
CA TRP A 252 -1.73 6.84 15.25
C TRP A 252 -2.91 6.42 16.12
N ASP A 253 -2.67 5.74 17.24
CA ASP A 253 -3.72 5.44 18.23
C ASP A 253 -4.37 6.72 18.74
N PHE A 254 -3.56 7.76 19.01
CA PHE A 254 -4.07 9.07 19.42
C PHE A 254 -4.91 9.74 18.33
N LEU A 255 -4.43 9.76 17.08
CA LEU A 255 -5.12 10.42 15.96
C LEU A 255 -6.46 9.75 15.65
N PHE A 256 -6.51 8.42 15.62
CA PHE A 256 -7.76 7.69 15.43
C PHE A 256 -8.74 7.90 16.58
N SER A 257 -8.27 7.88 17.83
CA SER A 257 -9.14 8.17 19.00
C SER A 257 -9.74 9.57 18.89
N LYS A 258 -8.93 10.55 18.50
CA LYS A 258 -9.40 11.93 18.31
C LYS A 258 -10.45 12.03 17.20
N ALA A 259 -10.25 11.34 16.07
CA ALA A 259 -11.22 11.31 14.98
C ALA A 259 -12.53 10.65 15.40
N VAL A 260 -12.49 9.60 16.23
CA VAL A 260 -13.68 8.98 16.83
C VAL A 260 -14.44 9.96 17.72
N ASP A 261 -13.73 10.73 18.53
CA ASP A 261 -14.35 11.68 19.46
C ASP A 261 -15.03 12.86 18.73
N GLU A 262 -14.49 13.26 17.59
CA GLU A 262 -14.96 14.40 16.79
C GLU A 262 -15.97 14.03 15.69
N ARG A 263 -16.27 12.73 15.50
CA ARG A 263 -17.25 12.31 14.49
C ARG A 263 -18.65 12.87 14.78
N GLU A 264 -19.33 13.32 13.74
CA GLU A 264 -20.66 13.93 13.86
C GLU A 264 -21.72 12.93 14.31
N CYS A 265 -21.71 11.75 13.71
CA CYS A 265 -22.66 10.68 14.03
C CYS A 265 -22.00 9.61 14.92
N LYS A 266 -22.27 9.65 16.21
CA LYS A 266 -21.73 8.67 17.19
C LYS A 266 -22.24 7.25 16.99
N MET A 267 -23.29 7.05 16.19
CA MET A 267 -23.82 5.73 15.86
C MET A 267 -23.20 5.12 14.61
N ASN A 268 -22.35 5.86 13.91
CA ASN A 268 -21.67 5.37 12.73
C ASN A 268 -20.31 4.76 13.10
N ASP A 269 -20.25 3.44 13.19
CA ASP A 269 -19.00 2.73 13.53
C ASP A 269 -18.03 2.57 12.35
N MET A 270 -18.41 3.01 11.14
CA MET A 270 -17.52 2.94 9.98
C MET A 270 -16.56 4.14 9.91
N GLU A 271 -16.96 5.29 10.46
CA GLU A 271 -16.10 6.46 10.56
C GLU A 271 -15.33 6.43 11.90
N PRO A 272 -14.02 6.72 11.92
CA PRO A 272 -13.10 7.08 10.82
C PRO A 272 -12.37 5.89 10.20
N PHE A 273 -12.81 4.66 10.42
CA PHE A 273 -12.02 3.46 10.13
C PHE A 273 -12.13 2.96 8.69
N TRP A 274 -13.29 3.13 8.07
CA TRP A 274 -13.58 2.73 6.69
C TRP A 274 -13.73 3.92 5.76
N ILE A 275 -14.23 5.03 6.29
CA ILE A 275 -14.45 6.27 5.58
C ILE A 275 -13.98 7.40 6.48
N PHE A 276 -13.26 8.34 5.89
CA PHE A 276 -12.89 9.59 6.54
C PHE A 276 -12.60 10.63 5.46
N GLU A 277 -13.41 11.67 5.41
CA GLU A 277 -13.23 12.80 4.53
C GLU A 277 -12.67 13.98 5.30
N ASN A 278 -11.83 14.76 4.66
CA ASN A 278 -11.26 15.98 5.25
C ASN A 278 -11.93 17.18 4.62
N ASP A 279 -12.86 17.80 5.36
CA ASP A 279 -13.62 18.97 4.89
C ASP A 279 -12.80 20.27 4.91
N GLU A 280 -11.70 20.31 5.62
CA GLU A 280 -10.90 21.51 5.88
C GLU A 280 -9.55 21.53 5.15
N GLY A 281 -9.38 20.79 4.06
CA GLY A 281 -8.08 20.75 3.39
C GLY A 281 -8.02 19.84 2.17
N ILE A 282 -6.87 19.20 1.97
CA ILE A 282 -6.72 18.24 0.89
C ILE A 282 -7.43 16.95 1.29
N ASN A 283 -8.42 16.57 0.51
CA ASN A 283 -9.10 15.28 0.66
C ASN A 283 -8.49 14.28 -0.34
N HIS A 284 -7.80 13.28 0.18
CA HIS A 284 -7.23 12.21 -0.61
C HIS A 284 -8.32 11.17 -0.91
N THR A 285 -8.31 10.66 -2.13
CA THR A 285 -9.27 9.64 -2.59
C THR A 285 -8.54 8.45 -3.20
N ILE A 286 -9.24 7.34 -3.34
CA ILE A 286 -8.76 6.21 -4.13
C ILE A 286 -8.88 6.57 -5.61
N GLU A 287 -7.78 6.44 -6.34
CA GLU A 287 -7.70 6.80 -7.74
C GLU A 287 -7.96 5.59 -8.64
N ARG A 288 -8.87 5.77 -9.59
CA ARG A 288 -9.14 4.80 -10.65
C ARG A 288 -8.54 5.29 -11.95
N HIS A 289 -7.64 4.51 -12.55
CA HIS A 289 -7.05 4.79 -13.85
C HIS A 289 -7.46 3.73 -14.87
N ILE A 290 -7.91 4.19 -16.02
CA ILE A 290 -8.31 3.33 -17.14
C ILE A 290 -7.58 3.83 -18.39
N PRO A 291 -6.57 3.10 -18.89
CA PRO A 291 -5.87 3.50 -20.09
C PRO A 291 -6.75 3.28 -21.31
N TYR A 292 -6.95 4.33 -22.12
CA TYR A 292 -7.65 4.26 -23.40
C TYR A 292 -6.63 4.11 -24.52
N TYR A 293 -6.61 2.96 -25.14
CA TYR A 293 -5.78 2.72 -26.31
C TYR A 293 -6.48 3.15 -27.59
N PRO A 294 -5.76 3.61 -28.61
CA PRO A 294 -6.32 3.86 -29.93
C PRO A 294 -7.09 2.62 -30.44
N MET A 295 -8.31 2.82 -30.93
CA MET A 295 -9.24 1.77 -31.40
C MET A 295 -9.73 0.78 -30.33
N SER A 296 -9.49 1.02 -29.04
CA SER A 296 -10.10 0.23 -27.97
C SER A 296 -11.56 0.65 -27.75
N LYS A 297 -12.36 -0.26 -27.20
CA LYS A 297 -13.75 0.01 -26.79
C LYS A 297 -13.87 0.34 -25.30
N GLU A 298 -12.75 0.58 -24.61
CA GLU A 298 -12.74 0.71 -23.16
C GLU A 298 -13.57 1.88 -22.64
N SER A 299 -13.69 2.98 -23.39
CA SER A 299 -14.56 4.10 -23.01
C SER A 299 -16.04 3.71 -23.03
N ILE A 300 -16.48 2.96 -24.05
CA ILE A 300 -17.86 2.48 -24.17
C ILE A 300 -18.11 1.42 -23.09
N ASN A 301 -17.18 0.49 -22.92
CA ASN A 301 -17.26 -0.56 -21.89
C ASN A 301 -17.34 0.04 -20.49
N LEU A 302 -16.62 1.14 -20.22
CA LEU A 302 -16.68 1.80 -18.92
C LEU A 302 -18.06 2.36 -18.62
N GLU A 303 -18.69 3.03 -19.60
CA GLU A 303 -20.03 3.60 -19.40
C GLU A 303 -21.09 2.50 -19.22
N GLN A 304 -20.99 1.41 -19.97
CA GLN A 304 -21.85 0.24 -19.78
C GLN A 304 -21.63 -0.38 -18.37
N LEU A 305 -20.38 -0.54 -17.96
CA LEU A 305 -20.02 -1.11 -16.67
C LEU A 305 -20.53 -0.25 -15.51
N LYS A 306 -20.44 1.09 -15.62
CA LYS A 306 -21.01 2.01 -14.62
C LYS A 306 -22.54 1.88 -14.54
N LYS A 307 -23.21 1.74 -15.67
CA LYS A 307 -24.65 1.51 -15.72
C LYS A 307 -25.02 0.20 -15.03
N SER A 308 -24.36 -0.91 -15.41
CA SER A 308 -24.56 -2.21 -14.77
C SER A 308 -24.26 -2.18 -13.28
N LEU A 309 -23.23 -1.45 -12.85
CA LEU A 309 -22.91 -1.28 -11.44
C LEU A 309 -24.01 -0.53 -10.66
N ALA A 310 -24.59 0.53 -11.26
CA ALA A 310 -25.70 1.25 -10.65
C ALA A 310 -26.92 0.34 -10.47
N VAL A 311 -27.26 -0.44 -11.50
CA VAL A 311 -28.35 -1.43 -11.44
C VAL A 311 -28.06 -2.53 -10.42
N TYR A 312 -26.82 -3.05 -10.38
CA TYR A 312 -26.39 -4.04 -9.41
C TYR A 312 -26.58 -3.55 -7.96
N ARG A 313 -26.15 -2.32 -7.67
CA ARG A 313 -26.31 -1.71 -6.35
C ARG A 313 -27.78 -1.47 -5.98
N MET A 314 -28.62 -1.12 -6.95
CA MET A 314 -30.07 -0.97 -6.75
C MET A 314 -30.74 -2.31 -6.46
N ALA A 315 -30.29 -3.38 -7.14
CA ALA A 315 -30.83 -4.74 -6.96
C ALA A 315 -30.23 -5.50 -5.77
N PHE A 316 -29.31 -4.89 -5.03
CA PHE A 316 -28.59 -5.54 -3.94
C PHE A 316 -29.56 -6.09 -2.88
N GLY A 317 -29.36 -7.35 -2.52
CA GLY A 317 -30.21 -8.05 -1.53
C GLY A 317 -31.58 -8.51 -2.05
N GLN A 318 -31.91 -8.27 -3.32
CA GLN A 318 -33.14 -8.77 -3.93
C GLN A 318 -33.02 -10.25 -4.33
N ALA A 319 -34.12 -11.00 -4.16
CA ALA A 319 -34.20 -12.35 -4.70
C ALA A 319 -34.10 -12.28 -6.23
N ARG A 320 -33.30 -13.18 -6.83
CA ARG A 320 -33.06 -13.21 -8.29
C ARG A 320 -32.45 -11.91 -8.84
N GLN A 321 -31.41 -11.44 -8.17
CA GLN A 321 -30.71 -10.20 -8.51
C GLN A 321 -30.26 -10.17 -9.99
N GLU A 322 -29.72 -11.27 -10.52
CA GLU A 322 -29.30 -11.38 -11.92
C GLU A 322 -30.45 -11.21 -12.92
N ASP A 323 -31.58 -11.82 -12.64
CA ASP A 323 -32.76 -11.69 -13.50
C ASP A 323 -33.27 -10.24 -13.52
N LEU A 324 -33.23 -9.56 -12.38
CA LEU A 324 -33.63 -8.16 -12.27
C LEU A 324 -32.66 -7.24 -13.01
N ILE A 325 -31.37 -7.47 -12.93
CA ILE A 325 -30.32 -6.71 -13.64
C ILE A 325 -30.56 -6.86 -15.16
N ASN A 326 -30.69 -8.07 -15.66
CA ASN A 326 -30.92 -8.34 -17.08
C ASN A 326 -32.20 -7.68 -17.55
N PHE A 327 -33.30 -7.78 -16.79
CA PHE A 327 -34.56 -7.14 -17.11
C PHE A 327 -34.43 -5.61 -17.23
N ILE A 328 -33.75 -4.97 -16.29
CA ILE A 328 -33.53 -3.51 -16.28
C ILE A 328 -32.66 -3.09 -17.46
N GLU A 329 -31.59 -3.81 -17.75
CA GLU A 329 -30.66 -3.51 -18.83
C GLU A 329 -31.35 -3.67 -20.22
N GLU A 330 -32.20 -4.68 -20.38
CA GLU A 330 -32.93 -4.92 -21.62
C GLU A 330 -34.06 -3.91 -21.88
N ASN A 331 -34.77 -3.48 -20.84
CA ASN A 331 -35.98 -2.68 -20.96
C ASN A 331 -35.77 -1.18 -20.69
N LEU A 332 -34.63 -0.75 -20.20
CA LEU A 332 -34.28 0.64 -19.89
C LEU A 332 -32.99 1.09 -20.55
N PRO A 333 -32.80 0.92 -21.88
CA PRO A 333 -31.53 1.23 -22.55
C PRO A 333 -31.12 2.71 -22.46
N ASP A 334 -32.09 3.63 -22.43
CA ASP A 334 -31.89 5.09 -22.46
C ASP A 334 -31.87 5.72 -21.05
N TYR A 335 -31.83 4.89 -20.01
CA TYR A 335 -31.84 5.38 -18.63
C TYR A 335 -30.52 6.04 -18.27
N HIS A 336 -30.58 7.26 -17.74
CA HIS A 336 -29.38 7.97 -17.29
C HIS A 336 -28.83 7.39 -15.99
N ILE A 337 -27.52 7.18 -15.95
CA ILE A 337 -26.81 6.63 -14.77
C ILE A 337 -27.13 7.44 -13.50
N GLU A 338 -27.17 8.78 -13.62
CA GLU A 338 -27.47 9.66 -12.49
C GLU A 338 -28.87 9.43 -11.89
N GLU A 339 -29.84 9.08 -12.73
CA GLU A 339 -31.19 8.74 -12.25
C GLU A 339 -31.21 7.38 -11.56
N LEU A 340 -30.52 6.38 -12.10
CA LEU A 340 -30.37 5.08 -11.48
C LEU A 340 -29.66 5.18 -10.12
N MET A 341 -28.64 6.01 -10.00
CA MET A 341 -27.90 6.19 -8.77
C MET A 341 -28.74 6.78 -7.63
N LYS A 342 -29.84 7.50 -7.94
CA LYS A 342 -30.78 8.00 -6.91
C LYS A 342 -31.55 6.89 -6.17
N TYR A 343 -31.70 5.73 -6.82
CA TYR A 343 -32.45 4.59 -6.28
C TYR A 343 -31.56 3.48 -5.73
N ARG A 344 -30.24 3.66 -5.77
CA ARG A 344 -29.32 2.68 -5.18
C ARG A 344 -29.48 2.62 -3.68
N ILE A 345 -29.28 1.44 -3.09
CA ILE A 345 -29.03 1.33 -1.67
C ILE A 345 -27.68 2.00 -1.39
N ASP A 346 -27.72 3.11 -0.70
CA ASP A 346 -26.49 3.80 -0.28
C ASP A 346 -26.06 3.23 1.07
N LEU A 347 -24.97 2.48 1.05
CA LEU A 347 -24.35 1.93 2.27
C LEU A 347 -23.21 2.84 2.76
N SER A 348 -23.09 4.04 2.20
CA SER A 348 -22.17 5.06 2.73
C SER A 348 -22.65 5.46 4.12
N PRO A 349 -21.75 5.60 5.07
CA PRO A 349 -22.09 6.04 6.41
C PRO A 349 -22.60 7.47 6.45
#